data_e200ba70d27002561bb28091272315c8
#
_entry.id   e200ba70d27002561bb28091272315c8
#
_cell.length_a   1.000
_cell.length_b   1.000
_cell.length_c   1.000
_cell.angle_alpha   90.00
_cell.angle_beta   90.00
_cell.angle_gamma   90.00
#
_symmetry.space_group_name_H-M   'P 1'
#
loop_
_entity.id
_entity.type
_entity.pdbx_description
1 polymer ?
#
loop_
_entity_poly.entity_id
_entity_poly.type
_entity_poly.pdbx_seq_one_letter_code
_entity_poly.pdbx_strand_id
1 'polypeptide(L)'
;MNKVNSAKQENSLIKEISAEKYRYGFTTDVHTEIIDRGLTEDTVRLISERKGEPEWLLEFRLKAYRHWLTMEMPRWAHLDIPVIDYQNISYYADPTVKKEGPRNLEEIDPQVMKTFDKLGIPLEERLALSGGVAVDAVMDSVSVKTTFKKTLAEKGIIFCSMGEAVKNHPDLIRQYLGSVVNYRDNFFAALNSAVFSDGSFVYIPKGVRCPMELSTYFRINAAGTGQFERTLIVADDDSYVSYLEGCTAPMRDENQLHAAIVEIVVLDRAEVKYSTVQNWYPGDENGRGGVYNFVTKRGLLKGVDSKLSWTQVETGSAITWKYPSCVLQGDGSQGEFYSVALTNNWQQADTGTKMIHIGRNTKSTVISKGISAGHSQNSYRGLVKVGEHADGARNYSQCDSLLLGSQCGAHTFPYMDVKNETAIVEHEATTSKISEDQLFYCNQRGIPMEQAIGLIVNGYAKEVLNKLPMEFAVEAQRLLSVSLENTVG
;
A
#
# COMPACT_ATOMS: atom_id res chain seq x y z
N MET A 1 17.11 36.21 34.79
CA MET A 1 17.23 36.28 33.33
C MET A 1 17.40 34.93 32.62
N ASN A 2 17.88 33.87 33.27
CA ASN A 2 18.11 32.55 32.60
C ASN A 2 16.89 31.65 32.37
N LYS A 3 15.79 31.84 33.10
CA LYS A 3 14.58 31.02 32.91
C LYS A 3 13.70 31.43 31.71
N VAL A 4 13.77 32.69 31.27
CA VAL A 4 13.00 33.20 30.13
C VAL A 4 13.66 32.81 28.78
N ASN A 5 14.98 32.61 28.75
CA ASN A 5 15.67 32.16 27.55
C ASN A 5 15.51 30.67 27.31
N SER A 6 15.42 29.85 28.36
CA SER A 6 15.14 28.41 28.26
C SER A 6 13.76 28.12 27.67
N ALA A 7 12.72 28.80 28.18
CA ALA A 7 11.36 28.65 27.66
C ALA A 7 11.18 29.15 26.22
N LYS A 8 11.96 30.17 25.79
CA LYS A 8 11.98 30.58 24.38
C LYS A 8 12.70 29.63 23.45
N GLN A 9 13.78 28.99 23.93
CA GLN A 9 14.48 27.93 23.18
C GLN A 9 13.64 26.65 23.10
N GLU A 10 13.00 26.23 24.20
CA GLU A 10 12.04 25.10 24.17
C GLU A 10 10.86 25.37 23.23
N ASN A 11 10.26 26.57 23.25
CA ASN A 11 9.20 26.94 22.32
C ASN A 11 9.67 27.05 20.85
N SER A 12 10.95 27.34 20.58
CA SER A 12 11.47 27.31 19.21
C SER A 12 11.74 25.89 18.74
N LEU A 13 12.27 25.02 19.61
CA LEU A 13 12.41 23.59 19.32
C LEU A 13 11.06 22.90 19.11
N ILE A 14 10.08 23.20 19.95
CA ILE A 14 8.69 22.69 19.82
C ILE A 14 8.05 23.19 18.51
N LYS A 15 8.31 24.44 18.11
CA LYS A 15 7.87 24.96 16.82
C LYS A 15 8.59 24.35 15.63
N GLU A 16 9.89 24.05 15.74
CA GLU A 16 10.64 23.32 14.72
C GLU A 16 10.18 21.85 14.62
N ILE A 17 9.95 21.18 15.76
CA ILE A 17 9.40 19.81 15.81
C ILE A 17 7.95 19.79 15.30
N SER A 18 7.13 20.80 15.63
CA SER A 18 5.75 20.89 15.11
C SER A 18 5.68 21.29 13.63
N ALA A 19 6.72 21.92 13.07
CA ALA A 19 6.85 22.15 11.62
C ALA A 19 7.24 20.89 10.85
N GLU A 20 7.71 19.81 11.51
CA GLU A 20 7.91 18.49 10.93
C GLU A 20 6.61 17.67 10.79
N LYS A 21 5.43 18.25 11.03
CA LYS A 21 4.13 17.56 11.15
C LYS A 21 3.77 16.59 10.01
N TYR A 22 4.25 16.80 8.82
CA TYR A 22 4.15 15.87 7.70
C TYR A 22 5.27 16.19 6.71
N ARG A 23 6.43 15.58 6.96
CA ARG A 23 7.67 15.75 6.18
C ARG A 23 7.47 15.61 4.66
N TYR A 24 6.48 14.82 4.26
CA TYR A 24 6.17 14.53 2.87
C TYR A 24 5.12 15.47 2.26
N GLY A 25 4.61 16.45 3.01
CA GLY A 25 3.54 17.35 2.60
C GLY A 25 3.90 18.43 1.56
N PHE A 26 5.16 18.50 1.12
CA PHE A 26 5.59 19.45 0.10
C PHE A 26 5.08 19.06 -1.30
N THR A 27 4.91 20.07 -2.17
CA THR A 27 4.65 19.86 -3.60
C THR A 27 5.92 20.09 -4.40
N THR A 28 6.04 19.40 -5.54
CA THR A 28 7.13 19.61 -6.50
C THR A 28 6.62 20.51 -7.62
N ASP A 29 7.31 21.60 -7.88
CA ASP A 29 7.00 22.51 -8.99
C ASP A 29 7.56 21.94 -10.29
N VAL A 30 6.80 21.03 -10.90
CA VAL A 30 7.11 20.39 -12.20
C VAL A 30 5.96 20.67 -13.15
N HIS A 31 6.28 20.95 -14.40
CA HIS A 31 5.23 21.03 -15.41
C HIS A 31 4.62 19.64 -15.59
N THR A 32 3.31 19.53 -15.36
CA THR A 32 2.57 18.28 -15.50
C THR A 32 1.47 18.48 -16.54
N GLU A 33 1.43 17.67 -17.56
CA GLU A 33 0.30 17.62 -18.49
C GLU A 33 -0.83 16.80 -17.85
N ILE A 34 -1.95 17.45 -17.56
CA ILE A 34 -3.13 16.83 -16.94
C ILE A 34 -4.23 16.80 -17.98
N ILE A 35 -4.87 15.63 -18.20
CA ILE A 35 -6.04 15.53 -19.06
C ILE A 35 -7.27 16.14 -18.38
N ASP A 36 -8.28 16.49 -19.17
CA ASP A 36 -9.54 17.02 -18.67
C ASP A 36 -10.19 16.08 -17.66
N ARG A 37 -10.93 16.66 -16.72
CA ARG A 37 -11.68 15.91 -15.71
C ARG A 37 -12.84 15.16 -16.35
N GLY A 38 -13.20 14.04 -15.76
CA GLY A 38 -14.33 13.22 -16.15
C GLY A 38 -13.94 11.85 -16.70
N LEU A 39 -14.75 10.87 -16.37
CA LEU A 39 -14.57 9.48 -16.81
C LEU A 39 -15.59 9.13 -17.88
N THR A 40 -15.11 9.05 -19.10
CA THR A 40 -15.87 8.68 -20.28
C THR A 40 -15.13 7.61 -21.09
N GLU A 41 -15.76 7.04 -22.11
CA GLU A 41 -15.06 6.12 -23.02
C GLU A 41 -13.92 6.82 -23.77
N ASP A 42 -14.08 8.11 -24.11
CA ASP A 42 -13.04 8.91 -24.74
C ASP A 42 -11.84 9.16 -23.80
N THR A 43 -12.09 9.36 -22.49
CA THR A 43 -11.03 9.44 -21.47
C THR A 43 -10.21 8.15 -21.45
N VAL A 44 -10.87 6.98 -21.48
CA VAL A 44 -10.19 5.68 -21.47
C VAL A 44 -9.35 5.48 -22.75
N ARG A 45 -9.87 5.87 -23.91
CA ARG A 45 -9.15 5.83 -25.20
C ARG A 45 -7.95 6.76 -25.19
N LEU A 46 -8.11 7.98 -24.68
CA LEU A 46 -7.04 8.97 -24.58
C LEU A 46 -5.89 8.47 -23.70
N ILE A 47 -6.17 7.83 -22.55
CA ILE A 47 -5.15 7.23 -21.68
C ILE A 47 -4.37 6.16 -22.46
N SER A 48 -5.06 5.26 -23.16
CA SER A 48 -4.43 4.19 -23.94
C SER A 48 -3.58 4.73 -25.09
N GLU A 49 -4.05 5.76 -25.78
CA GLU A 49 -3.31 6.46 -26.84
C GLU A 49 -2.04 7.13 -26.31
N ARG A 50 -2.14 7.89 -25.19
CA ARG A 50 -1.00 8.57 -24.56
C ARG A 50 0.09 7.59 -24.13
N LYS A 51 -0.29 6.39 -23.69
CA LYS A 51 0.63 5.32 -23.29
C LYS A 51 1.15 4.51 -24.47
N GLY A 52 0.58 4.66 -25.67
CA GLY A 52 0.91 3.89 -26.86
C GLY A 52 0.65 2.40 -26.68
N GLU A 53 -0.52 2.08 -26.12
CA GLU A 53 -0.90 0.71 -25.80
C GLU A 53 -1.42 -0.06 -27.01
N PRO A 54 -1.24 -1.40 -27.05
CA PRO A 54 -1.81 -2.24 -28.10
C PRO A 54 -3.33 -2.37 -27.97
N GLU A 55 -4.00 -2.64 -29.08
CA GLU A 55 -5.47 -2.75 -29.19
C GLU A 55 -6.10 -3.68 -28.15
N TRP A 56 -5.48 -4.83 -27.87
CA TRP A 56 -6.02 -5.77 -26.90
C TRP A 56 -6.11 -5.19 -25.47
N LEU A 57 -5.18 -4.27 -25.10
CA LEU A 57 -5.20 -3.62 -23.81
C LEU A 57 -6.26 -2.53 -23.75
N LEU A 58 -6.45 -1.78 -24.84
CA LEU A 58 -7.57 -0.86 -24.98
C LEU A 58 -8.91 -1.58 -24.84
N GLU A 59 -9.08 -2.74 -25.51
CA GLU A 59 -10.29 -3.55 -25.34
C GLU A 59 -10.51 -4.00 -23.91
N PHE A 60 -9.45 -4.40 -23.19
CA PHE A 60 -9.52 -4.76 -21.77
C PHE A 60 -10.05 -3.59 -20.94
N ARG A 61 -9.49 -2.39 -21.14
CA ARG A 61 -9.92 -1.15 -20.46
C ARG A 61 -11.38 -0.81 -20.74
N LEU A 62 -11.79 -0.86 -21.98
CA LEU A 62 -13.16 -0.55 -22.38
C LEU A 62 -14.19 -1.55 -21.82
N LYS A 63 -13.85 -2.84 -21.76
CA LYS A 63 -14.67 -3.86 -21.10
C LYS A 63 -14.81 -3.56 -19.60
N ALA A 64 -13.73 -3.17 -18.95
CA ALA A 64 -13.74 -2.80 -17.53
C ALA A 64 -14.57 -1.54 -17.28
N TYR A 65 -14.43 -0.51 -18.09
CA TYR A 65 -15.20 0.73 -18.01
C TYR A 65 -16.70 0.48 -18.16
N ARG A 66 -17.10 -0.25 -19.21
CA ARG A 66 -18.51 -0.58 -19.44
C ARG A 66 -19.10 -1.41 -18.30
N HIS A 67 -18.32 -2.30 -17.72
CA HIS A 67 -18.73 -3.04 -16.53
C HIS A 67 -18.87 -2.13 -15.31
N TRP A 68 -17.93 -1.22 -15.09
CA TRP A 68 -17.97 -0.25 -14.00
C TRP A 68 -19.24 0.61 -14.02
N LEU A 69 -19.69 1.02 -15.22
CA LEU A 69 -20.94 1.78 -15.40
C LEU A 69 -22.20 1.02 -14.92
N THR A 70 -22.13 -0.31 -14.82
CA THR A 70 -23.25 -1.14 -14.33
C THR A 70 -23.20 -1.40 -12.82
N MET A 71 -22.16 -0.92 -12.16
CA MET A 71 -21.92 -1.19 -10.74
C MET A 71 -22.32 0.01 -9.88
N GLU A 72 -22.73 -0.28 -8.64
CA GLU A 72 -22.88 0.71 -7.61
C GLU A 72 -21.71 0.58 -6.62
N MET A 73 -21.27 1.73 -6.08
CA MET A 73 -20.24 1.74 -5.04
C MET A 73 -20.76 1.00 -3.80
N PRO A 74 -20.06 -0.04 -3.32
CA PRO A 74 -20.53 -0.83 -2.18
C PRO A 74 -20.50 -0.01 -0.88
N ARG A 75 -21.46 -0.28 0.01
CA ARG A 75 -21.63 0.44 1.29
C ARG A 75 -21.61 -0.48 2.52
N TRP A 76 -21.06 -1.67 2.37
CA TRP A 76 -21.04 -2.66 3.44
C TRP A 76 -19.86 -2.49 4.42
N ALA A 77 -18.82 -1.75 4.05
CA ALA A 77 -17.69 -1.46 4.92
C ALA A 77 -18.12 -0.56 6.10
N HIS A 78 -17.43 -0.69 7.21
CA HIS A 78 -17.63 0.18 8.37
C HIS A 78 -16.89 1.51 8.19
N LEU A 79 -17.29 2.24 7.16
CA LEU A 79 -16.70 3.52 6.72
C LEU A 79 -17.82 4.47 6.34
N ASP A 80 -17.70 5.71 6.76
CA ASP A 80 -18.55 6.80 6.29
C ASP A 80 -17.83 7.48 5.09
N ILE A 81 -18.11 6.96 3.89
CA ILE A 81 -17.47 7.43 2.66
C ILE A 81 -18.36 8.51 2.04
N PRO A 82 -17.87 9.75 1.93
CA PRO A 82 -18.59 10.81 1.22
C PRO A 82 -18.89 10.44 -0.23
N VAL A 83 -19.86 11.13 -0.84
CA VAL A 83 -20.14 10.96 -2.27
C VAL A 83 -18.92 11.43 -3.07
N ILE A 84 -18.35 10.51 -3.84
CA ILE A 84 -17.22 10.79 -4.73
C ILE A 84 -17.77 11.18 -6.10
N ASP A 85 -17.43 12.38 -6.54
CA ASP A 85 -17.76 12.83 -7.90
C ASP A 85 -16.68 12.38 -8.89
N TYR A 86 -16.90 11.23 -9.51
CA TYR A 86 -15.99 10.64 -10.50
C TYR A 86 -15.88 11.48 -11.79
N GLN A 87 -16.78 12.44 -12.01
CA GLN A 87 -16.69 13.35 -13.15
C GLN A 87 -15.84 14.60 -12.83
N ASN A 88 -15.47 14.80 -11.56
CA ASN A 88 -14.62 15.92 -11.15
C ASN A 88 -13.16 15.49 -10.85
N ILE A 89 -12.74 14.34 -11.32
CA ILE A 89 -11.38 13.80 -11.17
C ILE A 89 -10.71 13.73 -12.54
N SER A 90 -9.43 14.12 -12.64
CA SER A 90 -8.58 13.77 -13.76
C SER A 90 -7.94 12.39 -13.55
N TYR A 91 -7.92 11.58 -14.60
CA TYR A 91 -7.49 10.18 -14.54
C TYR A 91 -6.08 9.94 -15.09
N TYR A 92 -5.40 10.98 -15.54
CA TYR A 92 -4.03 10.88 -16.03
C TYR A 92 -3.29 12.21 -15.88
N ALA A 93 -2.07 12.14 -15.37
CA ALA A 93 -1.17 13.28 -15.20
C ALA A 93 0.27 12.86 -15.54
N ASP A 94 0.92 13.55 -16.45
CA ASP A 94 2.27 13.23 -16.95
C ASP A 94 3.26 14.35 -16.60
N PRO A 95 4.13 14.16 -15.60
CA PRO A 95 5.14 15.15 -15.20
C PRO A 95 6.38 15.13 -16.10
N THR A 96 6.48 14.22 -17.06
CA THR A 96 7.67 14.07 -17.92
C THR A 96 7.61 14.89 -19.21
N VAL A 97 6.43 15.47 -19.53
CA VAL A 97 6.25 16.30 -20.73
C VAL A 97 6.90 17.66 -20.54
N LYS A 98 7.94 17.97 -21.29
CA LYS A 98 8.52 19.32 -21.37
C LYS A 98 7.55 20.24 -22.12
N LYS A 99 7.48 21.54 -21.71
CA LYS A 99 6.64 22.56 -22.36
C LYS A 99 6.91 22.69 -23.88
N GLU A 100 8.11 22.35 -24.34
CA GLU A 100 8.55 22.42 -25.73
C GLU A 100 9.42 21.20 -26.07
N GLY A 101 8.92 20.27 -26.87
CA GLY A 101 9.71 19.19 -27.45
C GLY A 101 9.22 17.77 -27.23
N PRO A 102 9.76 16.77 -27.95
CA PRO A 102 9.39 15.38 -27.81
C PRO A 102 9.82 14.79 -26.46
N ARG A 103 9.08 13.77 -25.99
CA ARG A 103 9.43 12.98 -24.80
C ARG A 103 10.87 12.45 -24.91
N ASN A 104 11.72 12.83 -23.97
CA ASN A 104 13.03 12.24 -23.79
C ASN A 104 13.04 11.48 -22.47
N LEU A 105 12.79 10.17 -22.50
CA LEU A 105 12.75 9.29 -21.32
C LEU A 105 14.12 9.13 -20.64
N GLU A 106 15.20 9.61 -21.26
CA GLU A 106 16.56 9.53 -20.72
C GLU A 106 16.96 10.73 -19.85
N GLU A 107 16.21 11.84 -19.92
CA GLU A 107 16.47 13.06 -19.16
C GLU A 107 15.34 13.35 -18.17
N ILE A 108 15.51 12.93 -16.93
CA ILE A 108 14.58 13.25 -15.83
C ILE A 108 14.74 14.72 -15.44
N ASP A 109 13.62 15.41 -15.21
CA ASP A 109 13.65 16.77 -14.68
C ASP A 109 14.41 16.81 -13.34
N PRO A 110 15.42 17.71 -13.18
CA PRO A 110 16.19 17.81 -11.95
C PRO A 110 15.32 18.06 -10.69
N GLN A 111 14.14 18.65 -10.84
CA GLN A 111 13.22 18.85 -9.71
C GLN A 111 12.54 17.55 -9.27
N VAL A 112 12.24 16.65 -10.21
CA VAL A 112 11.76 15.30 -9.90
C VAL A 112 12.83 14.53 -9.14
N MET A 113 14.08 14.57 -9.61
CA MET A 113 15.20 13.92 -8.89
C MET A 113 15.34 14.47 -7.47
N LYS A 114 15.35 15.79 -7.29
CA LYS A 114 15.41 16.42 -5.96
C LYS A 114 14.23 16.03 -5.06
N THR A 115 13.06 15.75 -5.64
CA THR A 115 11.90 15.30 -4.88
C THR A 115 12.17 13.93 -4.26
N PHE A 116 12.65 12.98 -5.05
CA PHE A 116 12.96 11.64 -4.53
C PHE A 116 14.14 11.67 -3.55
N ASP A 117 15.14 12.53 -3.75
CA ASP A 117 16.23 12.75 -2.79
C ASP A 117 15.70 13.27 -1.44
N LYS A 118 14.77 14.27 -1.45
CA LYS A 118 14.11 14.76 -0.24
C LYS A 118 13.28 13.67 0.47
N LEU A 119 12.72 12.74 -0.29
CA LEU A 119 11.97 11.61 0.23
C LEU A 119 12.91 10.52 0.80
N GLY A 120 14.22 10.65 0.60
CA GLY A 120 15.21 9.67 1.03
C GLY A 120 15.28 8.45 0.13
N ILE A 121 14.83 8.57 -1.14
CA ILE A 121 14.79 7.48 -2.11
C ILE A 121 15.95 7.66 -3.11
N PRO A 122 17.00 6.83 -3.03
CA PRO A 122 18.15 6.95 -3.90
C PRO A 122 17.80 6.47 -5.31
N LEU A 123 17.75 7.39 -6.28
CA LEU A 123 17.60 7.06 -7.70
C LEU A 123 18.96 6.86 -8.41
N GLU A 124 20.06 7.09 -7.72
CA GLU A 124 21.41 6.80 -8.23
C GLU A 124 21.93 5.48 -7.66
N GLU A 125 22.24 4.53 -8.53
CA GLU A 125 22.75 3.20 -8.14
C GLU A 125 24.03 3.27 -7.31
N ARG A 126 24.82 4.36 -7.44
CA ARG A 126 26.03 4.62 -6.66
C ARG A 126 25.79 4.87 -5.18
N LEU A 127 24.58 5.32 -4.80
CA LEU A 127 24.21 5.59 -3.42
C LEU A 127 23.66 4.36 -2.68
N ALA A 128 23.40 3.28 -3.41
CA ALA A 128 22.98 2.00 -2.86
C ALA A 128 24.18 1.25 -2.27
N LEU A 129 24.61 1.60 -1.06
CA LEU A 129 25.67 0.92 -0.34
C LEU A 129 25.24 -0.48 0.12
N SER A 130 26.06 -1.47 -0.22
CA SER A 130 26.12 -2.84 0.33
C SER A 130 24.77 -3.55 0.61
N GLY A 131 24.20 -4.15 -0.41
CA GLY A 131 22.96 -4.92 -0.31
C GLY A 131 21.79 -4.33 -1.09
N GLY A 132 22.06 -3.44 -2.02
CA GLY A 132 21.22 -2.56 -2.81
C GLY A 132 19.73 -2.89 -2.92
N VAL A 133 18.89 -1.86 -2.85
CA VAL A 133 17.46 -1.94 -3.20
C VAL A 133 17.29 -1.45 -4.63
N ALA A 134 16.67 -2.26 -5.50
CA ALA A 134 16.26 -1.79 -6.82
C ALA A 134 14.94 -1.02 -6.68
N VAL A 135 14.91 0.20 -7.19
CA VAL A 135 13.76 1.11 -7.03
C VAL A 135 13.13 1.44 -8.37
N ASP A 136 11.80 1.37 -8.44
CA ASP A 136 10.98 1.97 -9.48
C ASP A 136 10.26 3.19 -8.89
N ALA A 137 10.57 4.38 -9.39
CA ALA A 137 10.01 5.63 -8.90
C ALA A 137 8.88 6.09 -9.80
N VAL A 138 7.68 6.21 -9.26
CA VAL A 138 6.46 6.62 -9.97
C VAL A 138 6.00 7.96 -9.41
N MET A 139 5.81 8.94 -10.29
CA MET A 139 5.22 10.24 -9.96
C MET A 139 3.95 10.43 -10.79
N ASP A 140 2.84 10.69 -10.10
CA ASP A 140 1.51 10.77 -10.70
C ASP A 140 1.20 9.52 -11.57
N SER A 141 1.07 9.67 -12.87
CA SER A 141 0.67 8.57 -13.77
C SER A 141 1.83 7.88 -14.50
N VAL A 142 3.09 8.21 -14.19
CA VAL A 142 4.25 7.77 -15.00
C VAL A 142 5.40 7.29 -14.13
N SER A 143 5.99 6.13 -14.48
CA SER A 143 7.30 5.72 -13.96
C SER A 143 8.38 6.64 -14.51
N VAL A 144 9.13 7.27 -13.61
CA VAL A 144 10.19 8.22 -13.96
C VAL A 144 11.56 7.57 -14.04
N LYS A 145 11.81 6.53 -13.23
CA LYS A 145 13.09 5.80 -13.27
C LYS A 145 12.98 4.44 -12.58
N THR A 146 13.57 3.41 -13.20
CA THR A 146 13.82 2.11 -12.59
C THR A 146 15.33 1.85 -12.52
N THR A 147 15.85 1.49 -11.34
CA THR A 147 17.27 1.23 -11.09
C THR A 147 17.63 -0.24 -11.21
N PHE A 148 18.91 -0.58 -11.35
CA PHE A 148 19.47 -1.94 -11.40
C PHE A 148 18.89 -2.89 -12.48
N LYS A 149 18.24 -2.35 -13.52
CA LYS A 149 17.64 -3.15 -14.60
C LYS A 149 18.64 -4.12 -15.23
N LYS A 150 19.88 -3.67 -15.50
CA LYS A 150 20.91 -4.51 -16.14
C LYS A 150 21.32 -5.68 -15.25
N THR A 151 21.61 -5.39 -13.97
CA THR A 151 22.02 -6.40 -12.98
C THR A 151 20.94 -7.47 -12.78
N LEU A 152 19.67 -7.06 -12.75
CA LEU A 152 18.53 -7.97 -12.65
C LEU A 152 18.34 -8.80 -13.93
N ALA A 153 18.47 -8.15 -15.10
CA ALA A 153 18.33 -8.80 -16.40
C ALA A 153 19.41 -9.89 -16.65
N GLU A 154 20.64 -9.74 -16.11
CA GLU A 154 21.68 -10.78 -16.15
C GLU A 154 21.27 -12.09 -15.47
N LYS A 155 20.30 -12.01 -14.56
CA LYS A 155 19.66 -13.19 -13.90
C LYS A 155 18.33 -13.58 -14.54
N GLY A 156 17.94 -12.91 -15.63
CA GLY A 156 16.64 -13.10 -16.29
C GLY A 156 15.46 -12.50 -15.52
N ILE A 157 15.72 -11.71 -14.45
CA ILE A 157 14.68 -11.04 -13.69
C ILE A 157 14.18 -9.82 -14.48
N ILE A 158 12.86 -9.69 -14.62
CA ILE A 158 12.23 -8.51 -15.19
C ILE A 158 11.73 -7.65 -14.03
N PHE A 159 12.18 -6.42 -13.97
CA PHE A 159 11.67 -5.38 -13.07
C PHE A 159 11.59 -4.07 -13.86
N CYS A 160 10.38 -3.65 -14.18
CA CYS A 160 10.14 -2.46 -14.98
C CYS A 160 8.72 -1.92 -14.72
N SER A 161 8.43 -0.74 -15.28
CA SER A 161 7.07 -0.22 -15.24
C SER A 161 6.09 -1.08 -16.03
N MET A 162 4.80 -1.02 -15.68
CA MET A 162 3.75 -1.73 -16.40
C MET A 162 3.69 -1.28 -17.87
N GLY A 163 3.85 0.02 -18.13
CA GLY A 163 3.87 0.56 -19.50
C GLY A 163 5.02 0.00 -20.36
N GLU A 164 6.19 -0.20 -19.77
CA GLU A 164 7.33 -0.85 -20.42
C GLU A 164 7.08 -2.35 -20.64
N ALA A 165 6.51 -3.03 -19.65
CA ALA A 165 6.20 -4.46 -19.73
C ALA A 165 5.19 -4.78 -20.83
N VAL A 166 4.17 -3.95 -21.02
CA VAL A 166 3.19 -4.09 -22.10
C VAL A 166 3.85 -4.08 -23.48
N LYS A 167 4.90 -3.29 -23.65
CA LYS A 167 5.64 -3.15 -24.93
C LYS A 167 6.67 -4.26 -25.14
N ASN A 168 7.43 -4.58 -24.09
CA ASN A 168 8.61 -5.46 -24.21
C ASN A 168 8.31 -6.91 -23.85
N HIS A 169 7.24 -7.17 -23.07
CA HIS A 169 6.87 -8.51 -22.59
C HIS A 169 5.36 -8.78 -22.74
N PRO A 170 4.76 -8.51 -23.93
CA PRO A 170 3.31 -8.55 -24.12
C PRO A 170 2.69 -9.91 -23.82
N ASP A 171 3.40 -11.00 -24.05
CA ASP A 171 2.88 -12.36 -23.82
C ASP A 171 2.70 -12.67 -22.33
N LEU A 172 3.66 -12.26 -21.49
CA LEU A 172 3.55 -12.39 -20.04
C LEU A 172 2.39 -11.52 -19.50
N ILE A 173 2.27 -10.28 -19.99
CA ILE A 173 1.19 -9.41 -19.56
C ILE A 173 -0.17 -9.98 -19.98
N ARG A 174 -0.32 -10.47 -21.22
CA ARG A 174 -1.55 -11.11 -21.67
C ARG A 174 -1.93 -12.34 -20.85
N GLN A 175 -0.94 -13.09 -20.42
CA GLN A 175 -1.16 -14.33 -19.64
C GLN A 175 -1.63 -14.02 -18.22
N TYR A 176 -1.06 -12.99 -17.57
CA TYR A 176 -1.22 -12.80 -16.13
C TYR A 176 -2.06 -11.58 -15.73
N LEU A 177 -2.11 -10.51 -16.53
CA LEU A 177 -2.88 -9.31 -16.20
C LEU A 177 -4.38 -9.61 -16.09
N GLY A 178 -4.96 -9.31 -14.94
CA GLY A 178 -6.37 -9.58 -14.66
C GLY A 178 -6.69 -11.05 -14.38
N SER A 179 -5.69 -11.92 -14.29
CA SER A 179 -5.89 -13.35 -13.98
C SER A 179 -6.19 -13.58 -12.50
N VAL A 180 -5.72 -12.72 -11.62
CA VAL A 180 -5.93 -12.80 -10.17
C VAL A 180 -6.94 -11.77 -9.71
N VAL A 181 -6.84 -10.53 -10.20
CA VAL A 181 -7.83 -9.48 -9.98
C VAL A 181 -8.52 -9.15 -11.30
N ASN A 182 -9.60 -9.85 -11.56
CA ASN A 182 -10.43 -9.56 -12.72
C ASN A 182 -11.16 -8.21 -12.52
N TYR A 183 -11.47 -7.49 -13.61
CA TYR A 183 -12.24 -6.24 -13.55
C TYR A 183 -13.65 -6.42 -12.94
N ARG A 184 -14.13 -7.66 -12.78
CA ARG A 184 -15.40 -7.99 -12.12
C ARG A 184 -15.26 -8.26 -10.61
N ASP A 185 -14.04 -8.19 -10.04
CA ASP A 185 -13.80 -8.49 -8.62
C ASP A 185 -14.58 -7.53 -7.70
N ASN A 186 -14.48 -6.24 -7.93
CA ASN A 186 -15.20 -5.21 -7.19
C ASN A 186 -15.23 -3.88 -7.96
N PHE A 187 -15.97 -2.90 -7.43
CA PHE A 187 -16.15 -1.57 -8.02
C PHE A 187 -14.83 -0.85 -8.33
N PHE A 188 -13.88 -0.84 -7.39
CA PHE A 188 -12.58 -0.18 -7.58
C PHE A 188 -11.64 -0.99 -8.47
N ALA A 189 -11.79 -2.31 -8.53
CA ALA A 189 -11.06 -3.13 -9.49
C ALA A 189 -11.53 -2.88 -10.92
N ALA A 190 -12.83 -2.67 -11.14
CA ALA A 190 -13.37 -2.27 -12.44
C ALA A 190 -12.84 -0.88 -12.83
N LEU A 191 -12.93 0.10 -11.92
CA LEU A 191 -12.42 1.46 -12.14
C LEU A 191 -10.92 1.45 -12.48
N ASN A 192 -10.09 0.82 -11.64
CA ASN A 192 -8.66 0.73 -11.90
C ASN A 192 -8.38 0.06 -13.24
N SER A 193 -9.03 -1.07 -13.56
CA SER A 193 -8.83 -1.77 -14.82
C SER A 193 -9.13 -0.92 -16.06
N ALA A 194 -10.04 0.05 -15.92
CA ALA A 194 -10.36 1.00 -16.99
C ALA A 194 -9.27 2.09 -17.15
N VAL A 195 -8.72 2.60 -16.04
CA VAL A 195 -7.93 3.84 -16.04
C VAL A 195 -6.52 3.71 -15.47
N PHE A 196 -6.05 2.52 -15.09
CA PHE A 196 -4.71 2.41 -14.49
C PHE A 196 -3.64 3.06 -15.39
N SER A 197 -2.78 3.84 -14.74
CA SER A 197 -1.79 4.64 -15.46
C SER A 197 -0.44 3.93 -15.54
N ASP A 198 0.11 3.56 -14.40
CA ASP A 198 1.36 2.81 -14.31
C ASP A 198 1.36 1.91 -13.06
N GLY A 199 2.48 1.34 -12.77
CA GLY A 199 2.75 0.42 -11.67
C GLY A 199 3.91 -0.46 -12.05
N SER A 200 4.23 -1.46 -11.25
CA SER A 200 5.39 -2.30 -11.49
C SER A 200 5.03 -3.66 -12.04
N PHE A 201 5.84 -4.12 -12.98
CA PHE A 201 5.85 -5.50 -13.42
C PHE A 201 7.12 -6.20 -12.94
N VAL A 202 6.94 -7.33 -12.26
CA VAL A 202 8.02 -8.18 -11.75
C VAL A 202 7.81 -9.61 -12.23
N TYR A 203 8.83 -10.17 -12.88
CA TYR A 203 8.88 -11.60 -13.18
C TYR A 203 10.19 -12.19 -12.69
N ILE A 204 10.10 -13.20 -11.83
CA ILE A 204 11.25 -13.93 -11.32
C ILE A 204 11.29 -15.30 -11.97
N PRO A 205 12.31 -15.64 -12.78
CA PRO A 205 12.40 -16.90 -13.48
C PRO A 205 12.57 -18.08 -12.54
N LYS A 206 12.24 -19.27 -13.04
CA LYS A 206 12.40 -20.54 -12.34
C LYS A 206 13.79 -20.72 -11.73
N GLY A 207 13.82 -21.09 -10.44
CA GLY A 207 15.05 -21.37 -9.68
C GLY A 207 15.85 -20.12 -9.29
N VAL A 208 15.38 -18.92 -9.59
CA VAL A 208 16.10 -17.68 -9.32
C VAL A 208 15.65 -17.07 -7.98
N ARG A 209 16.60 -16.83 -7.10
CA ARG A 209 16.41 -15.99 -5.91
C ARG A 209 16.85 -14.57 -6.23
N CYS A 210 15.92 -13.61 -6.10
CA CYS A 210 16.25 -12.20 -6.35
C CYS A 210 17.37 -11.77 -5.38
N PRO A 211 18.48 -11.20 -5.90
CA PRO A 211 19.67 -10.92 -5.10
C PRO A 211 19.52 -9.68 -4.19
N MET A 212 18.48 -8.90 -4.38
CA MET A 212 18.23 -7.65 -3.67
C MET A 212 16.74 -7.43 -3.46
N GLU A 213 16.40 -6.54 -2.54
CA GLU A 213 15.02 -6.07 -2.37
C GLU A 213 14.60 -5.28 -3.61
N LEU A 214 13.37 -5.48 -4.07
CA LEU A 214 12.74 -4.65 -5.09
C LEU A 214 11.81 -3.66 -4.39
N SER A 215 11.79 -2.41 -4.84
CA SER A 215 10.91 -1.40 -4.25
C SER A 215 10.26 -0.54 -5.32
N THR A 216 8.98 -0.23 -5.14
CA THR A 216 8.32 0.83 -5.90
C THR A 216 7.86 1.92 -4.96
N TYR A 217 8.12 3.14 -5.36
CA TYR A 217 7.71 4.31 -4.59
C TYR A 217 6.78 5.19 -5.40
N PHE A 218 5.54 5.33 -4.89
CA PHE A 218 4.49 6.12 -5.52
C PHE A 218 4.38 7.50 -4.86
N ARG A 219 4.38 8.54 -5.68
CA ARG A 219 4.19 9.93 -5.26
C ARG A 219 3.09 10.59 -6.05
N ILE A 220 1.97 10.90 -5.40
CA ILE A 220 0.98 11.83 -5.96
C ILE A 220 1.56 13.24 -5.84
N ASN A 221 1.50 14.03 -6.91
CA ASN A 221 1.96 15.42 -6.89
C ASN A 221 0.94 16.38 -7.49
N ALA A 222 0.23 15.98 -8.55
CA ALA A 222 -0.74 16.82 -9.25
C ALA A 222 -2.04 17.00 -8.44
N ALA A 223 -2.61 18.21 -8.46
CA ALA A 223 -3.89 18.53 -7.82
C ALA A 223 -5.07 18.07 -8.69
N GLY A 224 -6.19 17.69 -8.05
CA GLY A 224 -7.43 17.31 -8.73
C GLY A 224 -7.30 16.04 -9.58
N THR A 225 -6.25 15.22 -9.33
CA THR A 225 -6.00 13.95 -10.02
C THR A 225 -6.23 12.78 -9.08
N GLY A 226 -6.72 11.66 -9.62
CA GLY A 226 -6.68 10.36 -8.96
C GLY A 226 -5.39 9.62 -9.27
N GLN A 227 -5.02 8.69 -8.41
CA GLN A 227 -3.88 7.79 -8.60
C GLN A 227 -4.41 6.35 -8.78
N PHE A 228 -4.04 5.73 -9.91
CA PHE A 228 -4.57 4.42 -10.30
C PHE A 228 -3.42 3.51 -10.73
N GLU A 229 -2.79 2.84 -9.76
CA GLU A 229 -1.65 1.98 -10.01
C GLU A 229 -2.07 0.53 -10.20
N ARG A 230 -1.29 -0.21 -10.99
CA ARG A 230 -1.48 -1.66 -11.14
C ARG A 230 -0.15 -2.39 -11.15
N THR A 231 0.11 -3.12 -10.08
CA THR A 231 1.32 -3.92 -9.91
C THR A 231 1.02 -5.40 -10.18
N LEU A 232 1.88 -6.06 -10.96
CA LEU A 232 1.80 -7.48 -11.24
C LEU A 232 3.14 -8.15 -10.93
N ILE A 233 3.12 -9.15 -10.04
CA ILE A 233 4.29 -9.95 -9.66
C ILE A 233 4.04 -11.41 -10.00
N VAL A 234 4.96 -12.01 -10.74
CA VAL A 234 4.95 -13.45 -11.07
C VAL A 234 6.24 -14.07 -10.57
N ALA A 235 6.13 -14.99 -9.62
CA ALA A 235 7.24 -15.79 -9.12
C ALA A 235 7.11 -17.21 -9.68
N ASP A 236 8.02 -17.57 -10.60
CA ASP A 236 8.05 -18.88 -11.23
C ASP A 236 8.58 -19.96 -10.26
N ASP A 237 8.55 -21.24 -10.64
CA ASP A 237 8.93 -22.36 -9.77
C ASP A 237 10.28 -22.14 -9.07
N ASP A 238 10.37 -22.52 -7.79
CA ASP A 238 11.59 -22.46 -6.98
C ASP A 238 12.21 -21.06 -6.86
N SER A 239 11.45 -20.00 -7.12
CA SER A 239 11.94 -18.62 -7.11
C SER A 239 11.67 -17.91 -5.78
N TYR A 240 12.36 -16.76 -5.58
CA TYR A 240 12.18 -15.93 -4.39
C TYR A 240 12.27 -14.44 -4.73
N VAL A 241 11.37 -13.66 -4.19
CA VAL A 241 11.45 -12.19 -4.24
C VAL A 241 10.90 -11.56 -2.95
N SER A 242 11.58 -10.50 -2.52
CA SER A 242 11.05 -9.55 -1.55
C SER A 242 10.81 -8.21 -2.24
N TYR A 243 9.59 -7.70 -2.11
CA TYR A 243 9.12 -6.49 -2.77
C TYR A 243 8.49 -5.54 -1.76
N LEU A 244 8.83 -4.27 -1.87
CA LEU A 244 8.29 -3.21 -1.03
C LEU A 244 7.57 -2.15 -1.84
N GLU A 245 6.43 -1.70 -1.34
CA GLU A 245 5.68 -0.56 -1.84
C GLU A 245 5.69 0.57 -0.82
N GLY A 246 6.18 1.74 -1.23
CA GLY A 246 6.10 2.98 -0.47
C GLY A 246 5.20 3.99 -1.16
N CYS A 247 4.36 4.70 -0.39
CA CYS A 247 3.40 5.65 -0.95
C CYS A 247 3.34 6.94 -0.12
N THR A 248 3.33 8.10 -0.81
CA THR A 248 3.12 9.41 -0.17
C THR A 248 2.31 10.36 -1.05
N ALA A 249 1.67 11.35 -0.42
CA ALA A 249 0.98 12.45 -1.07
C ALA A 249 1.29 13.79 -0.39
N PRO A 250 1.20 14.94 -1.09
CA PRO A 250 1.32 16.25 -0.48
C PRO A 250 0.09 16.59 0.39
N MET A 251 0.22 17.57 1.27
CA MET A 251 -0.91 18.14 1.99
C MET A 251 -1.79 18.98 1.04
N ARG A 252 -3.08 18.68 1.00
CA ARG A 252 -4.08 19.41 0.20
C ARG A 252 -5.41 19.48 0.93
N ASP A 253 -6.13 20.59 0.76
CA ASP A 253 -7.46 20.79 1.34
C ASP A 253 -8.57 20.02 0.59
N GLU A 254 -8.25 19.43 -0.55
CA GLU A 254 -9.13 18.57 -1.34
C GLU A 254 -8.85 17.08 -1.08
N ASN A 255 -9.89 16.26 -1.23
CA ASN A 255 -9.71 14.81 -1.17
C ASN A 255 -9.14 14.28 -2.49
N GLN A 256 -8.21 13.33 -2.39
CA GLN A 256 -7.63 12.65 -3.54
C GLN A 256 -7.99 11.17 -3.51
N LEU A 257 -8.42 10.63 -4.66
CA LEU A 257 -8.73 9.21 -4.80
C LEU A 257 -7.49 8.43 -5.21
N HIS A 258 -7.13 7.46 -4.39
CA HIS A 258 -6.15 6.43 -4.73
C HIS A 258 -6.86 5.07 -4.83
N ALA A 259 -6.87 4.47 -6.02
CA ALA A 259 -7.46 3.15 -6.23
C ALA A 259 -6.46 2.25 -6.97
N ALA A 260 -5.75 1.42 -6.22
CA ALA A 260 -4.68 0.56 -6.73
C ALA A 260 -5.06 -0.92 -6.78
N ILE A 261 -4.40 -1.66 -7.68
CA ILE A 261 -4.47 -3.12 -7.75
C ILE A 261 -3.07 -3.72 -7.63
N VAL A 262 -2.98 -4.80 -6.86
CA VAL A 262 -1.80 -5.67 -6.84
C VAL A 262 -2.24 -7.11 -7.09
N GLU A 263 -1.63 -7.70 -8.11
CA GLU A 263 -1.80 -9.12 -8.48
C GLU A 263 -0.50 -9.86 -8.26
N ILE A 264 -0.55 -10.98 -7.54
CA ILE A 264 0.63 -11.84 -7.33
C ILE A 264 0.28 -13.28 -7.72
N VAL A 265 1.12 -13.88 -8.56
CA VAL A 265 1.06 -15.30 -8.90
C VAL A 265 2.30 -15.99 -8.37
N VAL A 266 2.11 -17.05 -7.57
CA VAL A 266 3.19 -17.80 -6.95
C VAL A 266 3.09 -19.26 -7.41
N LEU A 267 4.11 -19.74 -8.14
CA LEU A 267 4.17 -21.09 -8.67
C LEU A 267 4.85 -22.07 -7.70
N ASP A 268 5.21 -23.27 -8.16
CA ASP A 268 5.70 -24.35 -7.28
C ASP A 268 6.91 -23.95 -6.44
N ARG A 269 6.82 -24.12 -5.11
CA ARG A 269 7.90 -23.83 -4.13
C ARG A 269 8.48 -22.42 -4.21
N ALA A 270 7.79 -21.52 -4.91
CA ALA A 270 8.18 -20.11 -4.96
C ALA A 270 7.73 -19.36 -3.69
N GLU A 271 8.48 -18.34 -3.34
CA GLU A 271 8.18 -17.47 -2.18
C GLU A 271 8.18 -16.01 -2.57
N VAL A 272 7.11 -15.30 -2.21
CA VAL A 272 6.99 -13.84 -2.37
C VAL A 272 6.75 -13.21 -1.01
N LYS A 273 7.56 -12.22 -0.67
CA LYS A 273 7.31 -11.29 0.44
C LYS A 273 6.91 -9.95 -0.15
N TYR A 274 5.73 -9.49 0.20
CA TYR A 274 5.23 -8.18 -0.23
C TYR A 274 4.98 -7.30 0.98
N SER A 275 5.75 -6.23 1.07
CA SER A 275 5.65 -5.27 2.16
C SER A 275 5.10 -3.94 1.67
N THR A 276 4.29 -3.27 2.48
CA THR A 276 3.78 -1.93 2.20
C THR A 276 4.01 -1.04 3.41
N VAL A 277 4.59 0.13 3.18
CA VAL A 277 4.62 1.22 4.15
C VAL A 277 3.93 2.41 3.52
N GLN A 278 2.72 2.72 3.98
CA GLN A 278 1.91 3.81 3.44
C GLN A 278 1.86 4.98 4.41
N ASN A 279 2.15 6.16 3.86
CA ASN A 279 2.11 7.42 4.58
C ASN A 279 1.41 8.48 3.72
N TRP A 280 0.12 8.30 3.54
CA TRP A 280 -0.72 9.26 2.82
C TRP A 280 -1.07 10.46 3.70
N TYR A 281 -1.42 11.58 3.08
CA TYR A 281 -1.94 12.72 3.82
C TYR A 281 -3.32 12.39 4.44
N PRO A 282 -3.48 12.55 5.77
CA PRO A 282 -4.70 12.13 6.48
C PRO A 282 -5.86 13.14 6.42
N GLY A 283 -5.64 14.33 5.92
CA GLY A 283 -6.49 15.50 6.11
C GLY A 283 -6.02 16.41 7.25
N ASP A 284 -6.69 17.55 7.40
CA ASP A 284 -6.40 18.52 8.46
C ASP A 284 -6.97 18.07 9.83
N GLU A 285 -6.75 18.87 10.86
CA GLU A 285 -7.25 18.61 12.22
C GLU A 285 -8.77 18.57 12.34
N ASN A 286 -9.50 19.12 11.35
CA ASN A 286 -10.96 19.10 11.26
C ASN A 286 -11.48 17.97 10.34
N GLY A 287 -10.61 17.10 9.83
CA GLY A 287 -10.95 15.99 8.94
C GLY A 287 -11.23 16.40 7.50
N ARG A 288 -10.75 17.59 7.05
CA ARG A 288 -10.92 18.03 5.66
C ARG A 288 -9.71 17.67 4.80
N GLY A 289 -9.96 17.35 3.54
CA GLY A 289 -8.93 16.89 2.63
C GLY A 289 -8.50 15.44 2.92
N GLY A 290 -7.29 15.09 2.46
CA GLY A 290 -6.69 13.78 2.66
C GLY A 290 -7.03 12.75 1.57
N VAL A 291 -6.33 11.63 1.62
CA VAL A 291 -6.42 10.59 0.58
C VAL A 291 -7.49 9.56 0.93
N TYR A 292 -8.31 9.20 -0.04
CA TYR A 292 -9.16 8.00 -0.01
C TYR A 292 -8.38 6.85 -0.64
N ASN A 293 -7.94 5.91 0.18
CA ASN A 293 -7.03 4.84 -0.18
C ASN A 293 -7.79 3.51 -0.30
N PHE A 294 -8.23 3.19 -1.52
CA PHE A 294 -9.02 1.99 -1.83
C PHE A 294 -8.19 1.01 -2.67
N VAL A 295 -7.71 -0.06 -2.04
CA VAL A 295 -6.72 -0.95 -2.65
C VAL A 295 -7.21 -2.39 -2.68
N THR A 296 -7.09 -3.01 -3.87
CA THR A 296 -7.38 -4.42 -4.08
C THR A 296 -6.08 -5.19 -4.28
N LYS A 297 -5.69 -6.01 -3.30
CA LYS A 297 -4.49 -6.88 -3.38
C LYS A 297 -4.92 -8.34 -3.33
N ARG A 298 -4.47 -9.14 -4.30
CA ARG A 298 -4.76 -10.57 -4.37
C ARG A 298 -3.52 -11.36 -4.72
N GLY A 299 -3.30 -12.44 -3.97
CA GLY A 299 -2.27 -13.43 -4.26
C GLY A 299 -2.87 -14.78 -4.58
N LEU A 300 -2.50 -15.34 -5.73
CA LEU A 300 -2.83 -16.70 -6.13
C LEU A 300 -1.61 -17.60 -5.91
N LEU A 301 -1.67 -18.42 -4.87
CA LEU A 301 -0.67 -19.44 -4.60
C LEU A 301 -1.07 -20.71 -5.36
N LYS A 302 -0.74 -20.71 -6.65
CA LYS A 302 -1.12 -21.77 -7.59
C LYS A 302 -0.26 -23.01 -7.43
N GLY A 303 1.00 -22.81 -7.04
CA GLY A 303 1.99 -23.88 -6.94
C GLY A 303 1.94 -24.66 -5.64
N VAL A 304 2.43 -25.90 -5.69
CA VAL A 304 2.64 -26.75 -4.51
C VAL A 304 3.71 -26.13 -3.62
N ASP A 305 3.50 -26.16 -2.30
CA ASP A 305 4.42 -25.59 -1.29
C ASP A 305 4.83 -24.13 -1.54
N SER A 306 4.01 -23.39 -2.28
CA SER A 306 4.22 -21.97 -2.55
C SER A 306 3.94 -21.13 -1.31
N LYS A 307 4.60 -19.96 -1.21
CA LYS A 307 4.44 -19.09 -0.04
C LYS A 307 4.27 -17.61 -0.43
N LEU A 308 3.27 -16.95 0.18
CA LEU A 308 3.07 -15.50 0.08
C LEU A 308 2.91 -14.89 1.47
N SER A 309 3.72 -13.87 1.75
CA SER A 309 3.64 -13.08 2.98
C SER A 309 3.30 -11.63 2.64
N TRP A 310 2.16 -11.15 3.15
CA TRP A 310 1.79 -9.74 3.14
C TRP A 310 2.20 -9.10 4.46
N THR A 311 3.01 -8.04 4.39
CA THR A 311 3.30 -7.20 5.57
C THR A 311 2.90 -5.78 5.26
N GLN A 312 2.08 -5.15 6.11
CA GLN A 312 1.63 -3.79 5.87
C GLN A 312 1.67 -2.92 7.12
N VAL A 313 2.11 -1.69 6.94
CA VAL A 313 2.01 -0.59 7.89
C VAL A 313 1.22 0.53 7.24
N GLU A 314 0.01 0.71 7.72
CA GLU A 314 -0.94 1.70 7.22
C GLU A 314 -0.99 2.88 8.19
N THR A 315 -0.50 4.02 7.74
CA THR A 315 -0.60 5.28 8.46
C THR A 315 -1.08 6.36 7.50
N GLY A 316 -1.70 7.38 8.00
CA GLY A 316 -2.27 8.42 7.15
C GLY A 316 -3.55 7.96 6.46
N SER A 317 -3.90 8.60 5.33
CA SER A 317 -5.18 8.53 4.64
C SER A 317 -6.37 9.04 5.47
N ALA A 318 -7.28 9.76 4.85
CA ALA A 318 -8.55 10.10 5.47
C ALA A 318 -9.43 8.84 5.63
N ILE A 319 -9.46 8.02 4.58
CA ILE A 319 -10.21 6.75 4.57
C ILE A 319 -9.33 5.68 3.94
N THR A 320 -9.16 4.53 4.65
CA THR A 320 -8.46 3.35 4.13
C THR A 320 -9.43 2.17 4.00
N TRP A 321 -9.51 1.59 2.80
CA TRP A 321 -10.30 0.39 2.53
C TRP A 321 -9.49 -0.65 1.77
N LYS A 322 -9.04 -1.72 2.46
CA LYS A 322 -8.01 -2.60 1.91
C LYS A 322 -8.01 -3.99 2.56
N TYR A 323 -8.15 -5.02 1.74
CA TYR A 323 -8.08 -6.42 2.18
C TYR A 323 -7.17 -7.24 1.24
N PRO A 324 -5.86 -7.33 1.51
CA PRO A 324 -5.01 -8.30 0.84
C PRO A 324 -5.54 -9.72 1.01
N SER A 325 -5.42 -10.56 -0.01
CA SER A 325 -5.90 -11.93 0.08
C SER A 325 -4.89 -12.94 -0.41
N CYS A 326 -4.96 -14.16 0.14
CA CYS A 326 -4.27 -15.34 -0.35
C CYS A 326 -5.30 -16.39 -0.79
N VAL A 327 -5.24 -16.80 -2.06
CA VAL A 327 -5.93 -17.97 -2.58
C VAL A 327 -4.95 -19.13 -2.59
N LEU A 328 -5.07 -20.02 -1.60
CA LEU A 328 -4.19 -21.14 -1.33
C LEU A 328 -4.65 -22.36 -2.19
N GLN A 329 -4.27 -22.36 -3.46
CA GLN A 329 -4.74 -23.35 -4.44
C GLN A 329 -3.84 -24.56 -4.49
N GLY A 330 -2.51 -24.39 -4.44
CA GLY A 330 -1.55 -25.49 -4.43
C GLY A 330 -1.54 -26.22 -3.09
N ASP A 331 -1.35 -27.55 -3.12
CA ASP A 331 -1.19 -28.35 -1.91
C ASP A 331 0.04 -27.86 -1.11
N GLY A 332 -0.06 -27.79 0.22
CA GLY A 332 1.00 -27.31 1.10
C GLY A 332 1.26 -25.81 1.06
N SER A 333 0.53 -25.04 0.24
CA SER A 333 0.76 -23.60 0.11
C SER A 333 0.49 -22.83 1.41
N GLN A 334 1.21 -21.71 1.60
CA GLN A 334 1.22 -20.95 2.85
C GLN A 334 0.97 -19.48 2.60
N GLY A 335 -0.04 -18.91 3.27
CA GLY A 335 -0.39 -17.49 3.24
C GLY A 335 -0.15 -16.82 4.59
N GLU A 336 0.55 -15.69 4.61
CA GLU A 336 0.78 -14.93 5.83
C GLU A 336 0.29 -13.50 5.66
N PHE A 337 -0.26 -12.93 6.73
CA PHE A 337 -0.68 -11.53 6.78
C PHE A 337 -0.27 -10.91 8.11
N TYR A 338 0.58 -9.91 8.05
CA TYR A 338 1.05 -9.12 9.18
C TYR A 338 0.68 -7.65 8.95
N SER A 339 -0.06 -7.04 9.87
CA SER A 339 -0.58 -5.70 9.68
C SER A 339 -0.50 -4.85 10.93
N VAL A 340 -0.07 -3.60 10.77
CA VAL A 340 -0.34 -2.50 11.71
C VAL A 340 -1.16 -1.46 10.98
N ALA A 341 -2.34 -1.14 11.51
CA ALA A 341 -3.18 -0.04 11.04
C ALA A 341 -3.32 1.00 12.16
N LEU A 342 -2.76 2.19 11.95
CA LEU A 342 -2.85 3.29 12.88
C LEU A 342 -3.77 4.37 12.30
N THR A 343 -4.80 4.72 13.08
CA THR A 343 -5.73 5.81 12.77
C THR A 343 -5.73 6.84 13.87
N ASN A 344 -5.83 8.11 13.49
CA ASN A 344 -5.83 9.23 14.41
C ASN A 344 -6.81 10.32 13.93
N ASN A 345 -7.13 11.29 14.78
CA ASN A 345 -8.07 12.37 14.47
C ASN A 345 -9.39 11.84 13.88
N TRP A 346 -9.72 12.18 12.65
CA TRP A 346 -10.97 11.81 11.96
C TRP A 346 -10.78 10.68 10.95
N GLN A 347 -9.63 10.02 10.97
CA GLN A 347 -9.34 8.94 10.04
C GLN A 347 -10.24 7.74 10.25
N GLN A 348 -10.56 7.07 9.15
CA GLN A 348 -11.31 5.82 9.15
C GLN A 348 -10.54 4.74 8.41
N ALA A 349 -10.50 3.53 8.97
CA ALA A 349 -9.92 2.38 8.31
C ALA A 349 -10.84 1.15 8.45
N ASP A 350 -11.13 0.49 7.35
CA ASP A 350 -11.67 -0.87 7.34
C ASP A 350 -10.68 -1.74 6.56
N THR A 351 -9.79 -2.41 7.31
CA THR A 351 -8.68 -3.19 6.78
C THR A 351 -8.79 -4.64 7.23
N GLY A 352 -7.94 -5.49 6.69
CA GLY A 352 -7.92 -6.90 7.08
C GLY A 352 -7.44 -7.80 5.96
N THR A 353 -7.91 -9.05 5.94
CA THR A 353 -7.42 -10.02 4.98
C THR A 353 -8.45 -11.09 4.63
N LYS A 354 -8.20 -11.82 3.54
CA LYS A 354 -8.95 -13.01 3.15
C LYS A 354 -7.99 -14.16 2.91
N MET A 355 -8.16 -15.26 3.65
CA MET A 355 -7.42 -16.51 3.48
C MET A 355 -8.37 -17.57 2.95
N ILE A 356 -8.16 -18.02 1.70
CA ILE A 356 -9.03 -18.96 1.00
C ILE A 356 -8.26 -20.24 0.74
N HIS A 357 -8.55 -21.29 1.50
CA HIS A 357 -7.94 -22.59 1.42
C HIS A 357 -8.69 -23.47 0.41
N ILE A 358 -7.99 -23.93 -0.64
CA ILE A 358 -8.52 -24.79 -1.70
C ILE A 358 -7.72 -26.09 -1.75
N GLY A 359 -6.38 -26.00 -1.73
CA GLY A 359 -5.46 -27.15 -1.73
C GLY A 359 -5.40 -27.84 -0.36
N ARG A 360 -4.81 -29.02 -0.34
CA ARG A 360 -4.61 -29.83 0.88
C ARG A 360 -3.40 -29.36 1.68
N ASN A 361 -3.44 -29.57 3.01
CA ASN A 361 -2.35 -29.22 3.95
C ASN A 361 -1.92 -27.74 3.88
N THR A 362 -2.81 -26.87 3.41
CA THR A 362 -2.55 -25.43 3.32
C THR A 362 -2.53 -24.76 4.69
N LYS A 363 -1.73 -23.70 4.83
CA LYS A 363 -1.57 -22.97 6.09
C LYS A 363 -1.78 -21.49 5.90
N SER A 364 -2.42 -20.84 6.88
CA SER A 364 -2.48 -19.38 6.91
C SER A 364 -2.26 -18.85 8.32
N THR A 365 -1.56 -17.71 8.40
CA THR A 365 -1.31 -16.97 9.64
C THR A 365 -1.71 -15.52 9.46
N VAL A 366 -2.48 -15.00 10.39
CA VAL A 366 -2.96 -13.62 10.39
C VAL A 366 -2.61 -12.97 11.73
N ILE A 367 -1.79 -11.92 11.71
CA ILE A 367 -1.49 -11.08 12.87
C ILE A 367 -1.82 -9.63 12.50
N SER A 368 -2.88 -9.10 13.11
CA SER A 368 -3.35 -7.74 12.84
C SER A 368 -3.35 -6.90 14.12
N LYS A 369 -2.69 -5.76 14.11
CA LYS A 369 -2.61 -4.81 15.21
C LYS A 369 -3.26 -3.49 14.79
N GLY A 370 -4.43 -3.20 15.37
CA GLY A 370 -5.13 -1.93 15.19
C GLY A 370 -4.76 -0.92 16.28
N ILE A 371 -4.55 0.33 15.92
CA ILE A 371 -4.31 1.42 16.88
C ILE A 371 -5.22 2.58 16.51
N SER A 372 -6.04 3.02 17.46
CA SER A 372 -6.99 4.12 17.27
C SER A 372 -6.74 5.22 18.28
N ALA A 373 -6.70 6.47 17.80
CA ALA A 373 -6.54 7.66 18.63
C ALA A 373 -7.51 8.78 18.20
N GLY A 374 -7.69 9.81 19.04
CA GLY A 374 -8.57 10.93 18.74
C GLY A 374 -10.03 10.53 18.57
N HIS A 375 -10.62 10.82 17.41
CA HIS A 375 -11.99 10.48 17.01
C HIS A 375 -12.04 9.38 15.93
N SER A 376 -10.90 8.73 15.67
CA SER A 376 -10.76 7.80 14.56
C SER A 376 -11.52 6.49 14.77
N GLN A 377 -11.81 5.82 13.66
CA GLN A 377 -12.48 4.52 13.64
C GLN A 377 -11.59 3.53 12.90
N ASN A 378 -11.22 2.42 13.57
CA ASN A 378 -10.38 1.38 12.99
C ASN A 378 -11.10 0.05 13.04
N SER A 379 -11.32 -0.53 11.88
CA SER A 379 -12.00 -1.81 11.74
C SER A 379 -11.07 -2.86 11.12
N TYR A 380 -11.03 -4.03 11.74
CA TYR A 380 -10.44 -5.23 11.15
C TYR A 380 -11.55 -6.14 10.62
N ARG A 381 -11.40 -6.60 9.37
CA ARG A 381 -12.30 -7.56 8.74
C ARG A 381 -11.53 -8.75 8.19
N GLY A 382 -11.78 -9.93 8.73
CA GLY A 382 -11.08 -11.15 8.34
C GLY A 382 -12.04 -12.19 7.75
N LEU A 383 -11.66 -12.75 6.58
CA LEU A 383 -12.31 -13.92 6.01
C LEU A 383 -11.34 -15.10 6.02
N VAL A 384 -11.72 -16.20 6.66
CA VAL A 384 -11.07 -17.50 6.51
C VAL A 384 -12.09 -18.45 5.89
N LYS A 385 -11.80 -18.89 4.66
CA LYS A 385 -12.64 -19.85 3.95
C LYS A 385 -11.87 -21.12 3.69
N VAL A 386 -12.41 -22.26 4.12
CA VAL A 386 -11.86 -23.59 3.87
C VAL A 386 -12.83 -24.36 2.97
N GLY A 387 -12.36 -24.72 1.77
CA GLY A 387 -13.13 -25.51 0.80
C GLY A 387 -13.33 -26.96 1.22
N GLU A 388 -14.29 -27.64 0.60
CA GLU A 388 -14.63 -29.04 0.90
C GLU A 388 -13.47 -30.03 0.72
N HIS A 389 -12.54 -29.72 -0.18
CA HIS A 389 -11.40 -30.60 -0.52
C HIS A 389 -10.06 -30.13 0.09
N ALA A 390 -10.09 -29.12 0.96
CA ALA A 390 -8.90 -28.56 1.60
C ALA A 390 -8.53 -29.34 2.88
N ASP A 391 -8.25 -30.63 2.73
CA ASP A 391 -7.90 -31.54 3.84
C ASP A 391 -6.66 -31.06 4.58
N GLY A 392 -6.68 -31.09 5.91
CA GLY A 392 -5.56 -30.70 6.76
C GLY A 392 -5.25 -29.20 6.75
N ALA A 393 -6.16 -28.37 6.26
CA ALA A 393 -5.99 -26.91 6.28
C ALA A 393 -5.88 -26.40 7.71
N ARG A 394 -4.97 -25.42 7.92
CA ARG A 394 -4.76 -24.78 9.23
C ARG A 394 -4.75 -23.28 9.11
N ASN A 395 -5.48 -22.61 9.98
CA ASN A 395 -5.45 -21.16 10.13
C ASN A 395 -5.21 -20.77 11.60
N TYR A 396 -4.36 -19.76 11.80
CA TYR A 396 -4.27 -19.01 13.03
C TYR A 396 -4.49 -17.53 12.74
N SER A 397 -5.41 -16.89 13.43
CA SER A 397 -5.74 -15.48 13.30
C SER A 397 -5.74 -14.80 14.66
N GLN A 398 -4.94 -13.74 14.80
CA GLN A 398 -4.89 -12.87 15.96
C GLN A 398 -5.16 -11.43 15.54
N CYS A 399 -6.15 -10.80 16.19
CA CYS A 399 -6.57 -9.43 15.89
C CYS A 399 -6.62 -8.64 17.19
N ASP A 400 -5.62 -7.79 17.41
CA ASP A 400 -5.56 -6.97 18.61
C ASP A 400 -5.79 -5.49 18.29
N SER A 401 -6.49 -4.80 19.17
CA SER A 401 -6.77 -3.37 19.06
C SER A 401 -6.34 -2.63 20.32
N LEU A 402 -5.64 -1.51 20.11
CA LEU A 402 -5.21 -0.59 21.17
C LEU A 402 -5.91 0.76 21.01
N LEU A 403 -6.62 1.19 22.05
CA LEU A 403 -7.32 2.48 22.10
C LEU A 403 -6.51 3.52 22.88
N LEU A 404 -6.29 4.67 22.25
CA LEU A 404 -5.61 5.84 22.81
C LEU A 404 -6.63 6.98 22.95
N GLY A 405 -7.34 7.01 24.08
CA GLY A 405 -8.39 8.01 24.31
C GLY A 405 -9.78 7.39 24.54
N SER A 406 -10.80 8.23 24.54
CA SER A 406 -12.18 7.85 24.86
C SER A 406 -13.18 8.01 23.72
N GLN A 407 -12.78 8.64 22.62
CA GLN A 407 -13.66 8.95 21.48
C GLN A 407 -13.31 8.17 20.21
N CYS A 408 -12.19 7.42 20.21
CA CYS A 408 -11.83 6.54 19.12
C CYS A 408 -12.52 5.18 19.25
N GLY A 409 -12.66 4.48 18.11
CA GLY A 409 -13.31 3.17 18.06
C GLY A 409 -12.41 2.10 17.44
N ALA A 410 -12.60 0.86 17.88
CA ALA A 410 -12.03 -0.34 17.27
C ALA A 410 -13.14 -1.39 17.07
N HIS A 411 -13.16 -1.97 15.87
CA HIS A 411 -14.21 -2.92 15.48
C HIS A 411 -13.56 -4.14 14.83
N THR A 412 -14.09 -5.33 15.13
CA THR A 412 -13.59 -6.59 14.58
C THR A 412 -14.73 -7.40 13.97
N PHE A 413 -14.59 -7.75 12.69
CA PHE A 413 -15.58 -8.48 11.91
C PHE A 413 -14.96 -9.78 11.37
N PRO A 414 -14.84 -10.84 12.18
CA PRO A 414 -14.37 -12.13 11.72
C PRO A 414 -15.47 -12.87 10.98
N TYR A 415 -15.11 -13.49 9.86
CA TYR A 415 -15.98 -14.40 9.13
C TYR A 415 -15.23 -15.68 8.79
N MET A 416 -15.77 -16.83 9.24
CA MET A 416 -15.18 -18.14 9.04
C MET A 416 -16.19 -19.07 8.37
N ASP A 417 -15.85 -19.52 7.13
CA ASP A 417 -16.63 -20.47 6.34
C ASP A 417 -15.80 -21.76 6.17
N VAL A 418 -16.00 -22.72 7.08
CA VAL A 418 -15.23 -23.96 7.13
C VAL A 418 -16.10 -25.12 6.68
N LYS A 419 -15.76 -25.73 5.55
CA LYS A 419 -16.51 -26.84 4.93
C LYS A 419 -15.78 -28.18 4.97
N ASN A 420 -14.65 -28.27 5.69
CA ASN A 420 -13.84 -29.49 5.79
C ASN A 420 -13.62 -29.85 7.26
N GLU A 421 -13.92 -31.09 7.64
CA GLU A 421 -13.88 -31.57 9.03
C GLU A 421 -12.45 -31.74 9.58
N THR A 422 -11.45 -31.87 8.70
CA THR A 422 -10.04 -32.02 9.09
C THR A 422 -9.34 -30.67 9.33
N ALA A 423 -10.03 -29.57 9.04
CA ALA A 423 -9.45 -28.23 9.19
C ALA A 423 -9.35 -27.83 10.66
N ILE A 424 -8.29 -27.11 11.00
CA ILE A 424 -8.10 -26.45 12.29
C ILE A 424 -8.05 -24.94 12.07
N VAL A 425 -9.02 -24.24 12.64
CA VAL A 425 -9.15 -22.78 12.51
C VAL A 425 -9.23 -22.17 13.91
N GLU A 426 -8.26 -21.30 14.21
CA GLU A 426 -8.14 -20.61 15.50
C GLU A 426 -8.26 -19.10 15.28
N HIS A 427 -9.00 -18.43 16.15
CA HIS A 427 -9.16 -16.98 16.11
C HIS A 427 -9.15 -16.40 17.53
N GLU A 428 -8.28 -15.40 17.71
CA GLU A 428 -8.20 -14.61 18.93
C GLU A 428 -8.43 -13.13 18.60
N ALA A 429 -9.17 -12.43 19.43
CA ALA A 429 -9.37 -11.00 19.30
C ALA A 429 -9.29 -10.33 20.68
N THR A 430 -8.48 -9.29 20.78
CA THR A 430 -8.38 -8.49 22.00
C THR A 430 -8.58 -7.00 21.70
N THR A 431 -9.19 -6.30 22.65
CA THR A 431 -9.23 -4.83 22.62
C THR A 431 -8.82 -4.32 23.98
N SER A 432 -7.82 -3.46 23.99
CA SER A 432 -7.29 -2.85 25.21
C SER A 432 -7.22 -1.34 25.08
N LYS A 433 -7.38 -0.64 26.20
CA LYS A 433 -7.05 0.79 26.32
C LYS A 433 -5.64 0.92 26.85
N ILE A 434 -4.92 1.97 26.44
CA ILE A 434 -3.60 2.27 27.00
C ILE A 434 -3.68 2.39 28.53
N SER A 435 -2.77 1.76 29.22
CA SER A 435 -2.76 1.74 30.70
C SER A 435 -2.30 3.07 31.26
N GLU A 436 -3.17 3.73 32.02
CA GLU A 436 -2.83 4.96 32.75
C GLU A 436 -1.70 4.71 33.77
N ASP A 437 -1.65 3.53 34.39
CA ASP A 437 -0.58 3.14 35.32
C ASP A 437 0.77 3.02 34.62
N GLN A 438 0.80 2.49 33.40
CA GLN A 438 2.04 2.42 32.61
C GLN A 438 2.53 3.81 32.21
N LEU A 439 1.62 4.70 31.82
CA LEU A 439 1.95 6.08 31.50
C LEU A 439 2.44 6.84 32.73
N PHE A 440 1.75 6.66 33.87
CA PHE A 440 2.18 7.23 35.15
C PHE A 440 3.57 6.73 35.55
N TYR A 441 3.85 5.42 35.44
CA TYR A 441 5.14 4.84 35.72
C TYR A 441 6.28 5.42 34.86
N CYS A 442 6.00 5.62 33.55
CA CYS A 442 6.96 6.27 32.66
C CYS A 442 7.23 7.73 33.08
N ASN A 443 6.16 8.48 33.38
CA ASN A 443 6.27 9.87 33.83
C ASN A 443 7.08 10.02 35.14
N GLN A 444 6.88 9.10 36.09
CA GLN A 444 7.68 9.10 37.34
C GLN A 444 9.17 8.89 37.11
N ARG A 445 9.56 8.35 35.95
CA ARG A 445 10.96 8.18 35.51
C ARG A 445 11.47 9.31 34.62
N GLY A 446 10.68 10.37 34.47
CA GLY A 446 11.04 11.54 33.66
C GLY A 446 10.85 11.34 32.13
N ILE A 447 10.15 10.29 31.72
CA ILE A 447 9.80 10.09 30.32
C ILE A 447 8.53 10.92 30.01
N PRO A 448 8.60 11.89 29.10
CA PRO A 448 7.42 12.67 28.68
C PRO A 448 6.29 11.78 28.18
N MET A 449 5.04 12.22 28.33
CA MET A 449 3.84 11.46 27.98
C MET A 449 3.87 10.97 26.51
N GLU A 450 4.22 11.84 25.58
CA GLU A 450 4.29 11.51 24.15
C GLU A 450 5.32 10.43 23.85
N GLN A 451 6.50 10.52 24.50
CA GLN A 451 7.52 9.48 24.36
C GLN A 451 7.08 8.14 24.97
N ALA A 452 6.37 8.18 26.10
CA ALA A 452 5.83 6.98 26.75
C ALA A 452 4.83 6.27 25.84
N ILE A 453 3.93 7.04 25.19
CA ILE A 453 2.96 6.52 24.22
C ILE A 453 3.68 5.91 23.02
N GLY A 454 4.66 6.61 22.45
CA GLY A 454 5.47 6.12 21.34
C GLY A 454 6.18 4.80 21.67
N LEU A 455 6.73 4.66 22.87
CA LEU A 455 7.36 3.42 23.35
C LEU A 455 6.35 2.25 23.44
N ILE A 456 5.18 2.50 24.02
CA ILE A 456 4.12 1.48 24.16
C ILE A 456 3.61 1.04 22.79
N VAL A 457 3.32 1.99 21.90
CA VAL A 457 2.83 1.72 20.53
C VAL A 457 3.87 0.96 19.70
N ASN A 458 5.13 1.37 19.74
CA ASN A 458 6.20 0.65 19.04
C ASN A 458 6.39 -0.77 19.61
N GLY A 459 6.29 -0.94 20.94
CA GLY A 459 6.29 -2.24 21.57
C GLY A 459 5.14 -3.14 21.12
N TYR A 460 3.94 -2.56 21.01
CA TYR A 460 2.73 -3.25 20.54
C TYR A 460 2.82 -3.67 19.05
N ALA A 461 3.40 -2.83 18.21
CA ALA A 461 3.58 -3.09 16.79
C ALA A 461 4.81 -3.97 16.45
N LYS A 462 5.71 -4.22 17.41
CA LYS A 462 7.04 -4.81 17.21
C LYS A 462 7.02 -6.13 16.42
N GLU A 463 6.05 -6.98 16.67
CA GLU A 463 5.94 -8.29 16.00
C GLU A 463 5.79 -8.13 14.48
N VAL A 464 4.98 -7.17 14.05
CA VAL A 464 4.75 -6.87 12.63
C VAL A 464 5.94 -6.12 12.04
N LEU A 465 6.49 -5.13 12.77
CA LEU A 465 7.63 -4.35 12.30
C LEU A 465 8.88 -5.22 12.05
N ASN A 466 9.07 -6.27 12.84
CA ASN A 466 10.17 -7.22 12.66
C ASN A 466 10.06 -8.07 11.37
N LYS A 467 8.92 -8.03 10.66
CA LYS A 467 8.73 -8.70 9.35
C LYS A 467 9.19 -7.83 8.18
N LEU A 468 9.34 -6.53 8.40
CA LEU A 468 9.86 -5.60 7.40
C LEU A 468 11.38 -5.72 7.26
N PRO A 469 11.95 -5.44 6.08
CA PRO A 469 13.37 -5.15 5.94
C PRO A 469 13.80 -4.02 6.90
N MET A 470 15.05 -4.08 7.40
CA MET A 470 15.49 -3.24 8.51
C MET A 470 15.35 -1.73 8.24
N GLU A 471 15.68 -1.28 7.01
CA GLU A 471 15.58 0.12 6.62
C GLU A 471 14.14 0.64 6.72
N PHE A 472 13.17 -0.17 6.30
CA PHE A 472 11.75 0.16 6.32
C PHE A 472 11.11 -0.01 7.70
N ALA A 473 11.63 -0.92 8.52
CA ALA A 473 11.20 -1.07 9.91
C ALA A 473 11.49 0.20 10.72
N VAL A 474 12.64 0.83 10.50
CA VAL A 474 13.02 2.10 11.15
C VAL A 474 12.10 3.25 10.69
N GLU A 475 11.82 3.33 9.38
CA GLU A 475 10.89 4.33 8.86
C GLU A 475 9.48 4.12 9.42
N ALA A 476 8.97 2.89 9.42
CA ALA A 476 7.66 2.56 9.98
C ALA A 476 7.56 2.89 11.48
N GLN A 477 8.58 2.61 12.28
CA GLN A 477 8.63 3.00 13.69
C GLN A 477 8.53 4.51 13.87
N ARG A 478 9.27 5.26 13.06
CA ARG A 478 9.20 6.72 13.07
C ARG A 478 7.81 7.24 12.70
N LEU A 479 7.21 6.70 11.64
CA LEU A 479 5.86 7.08 11.20
C LEU A 479 4.81 6.82 12.27
N LEU A 480 4.86 5.68 12.96
CA LEU A 480 3.95 5.36 14.06
C LEU A 480 4.09 6.38 15.21
N SER A 481 5.31 6.80 15.53
CA SER A 481 5.55 7.79 16.58
C SER A 481 5.02 9.18 16.19
N VAL A 482 5.36 9.67 14.99
CA VAL A 482 4.95 11.00 14.49
C VAL A 482 3.43 11.09 14.30
N SER A 483 2.79 10.02 13.84
CA SER A 483 1.33 10.01 13.63
C SER A 483 0.52 10.15 14.93
N LEU A 484 1.15 9.97 16.08
CA LEU A 484 0.53 10.08 17.40
C LEU A 484 0.88 11.37 18.14
N GLU A 485 1.75 12.20 17.59
CA GLU A 485 2.05 13.51 18.20
C GLU A 485 0.80 14.38 18.26
N ASN A 486 0.57 15.02 19.41
CA ASN A 486 -0.60 15.82 19.74
C ASN A 486 -1.96 15.08 19.85
N THR A 487 -1.97 13.76 20.10
CA THR A 487 -3.22 12.99 20.23
C THR A 487 -3.69 12.80 21.66
N VAL A 488 -2.88 13.17 22.63
CA VAL A 488 -3.18 13.08 24.07
C VAL A 488 -3.08 14.47 24.67
N GLY A 489 -4.21 15.15 24.70
CA GLY A 489 -4.48 16.39 25.42
C GLY A 489 -5.71 16.23 26.27
#